data_ca069459de75bb042cee90177d3e2885
#
_entry.id   ca069459de75bb042cee90177d3e2885
#
_cell.length_a   1.000
_cell.length_b   1.000
_cell.length_c   1.000
_cell.angle_alpha   90.00
_cell.angle_beta   90.00
_cell.angle_gamma   90.00
#
_symmetry.space_group_name_H-M   'P 1'
#
loop_
_entity.id
_entity.type
_entity.pdbx_description
1 polymer ?
#
loop_
_entity_poly.entity_id
_entity_poly.type
_entity_poly.pdbx_seq_one_letter_code
_entity_poly.pdbx_strand_id
1 'polypeptide(L)'
;VADESSGSTDSEAADEAPVYASAVEGKQYRGTWYCPLPYDDLDRAPETDDYPDRGTGGAFRLADLPRVPRVRHVVGPSAIMLGASLGSGETLFWPGLIARHGWGIYWAFLVGVITQFFVNTELQRWTLATGESVFRSYVRVHRAWPWVFLLAGLLSLGWPGWAAGAAQVVATATGLAGGTLLGFPAWKPLAVGLLFVVWLSYQVSSVAYNAVEALQIGLLFVALAAALALAVVGDALPDLGALSAAVTGAGTLPPAMDVAVFLGGLAFAGAGGYLNLSQSLWAREKGYGMGNYQGRVRNPFTGDDPEPIRRDGFIFRPTRLNLKRWRGWWRVIQAEHLLTFVVGLLFVATVLMAVATRHASGTGANALHMWLAEIAPALGGLGAVLVFVLLFVALFTTEYAIVESFVRNSADAVYEAFARDAGWDLSRLFWWLLTGFTIWGVIVVLLFTAPLSARGPFFLLVVGAALSGVMMWPYTALTLLVNTTRLPEHLQPSWKRVAVMWWASGFYGYFSVLLLGQTASAAGVDALRTTVAVVGSAPGGYALWLGYALVQTYTVVRSVRAKRAAAGTVVAAIAGDRSDR
;
A
#
# COMPACT_ATOMS: atom_id res chain seq x y z
N VAL A 1 -28.89 -58.64 -15.63
CA VAL A 1 -29.24 -57.57 -16.54
C VAL A 1 -28.47 -56.36 -16.07
N ALA A 2 -27.36 -56.10 -16.74
CA ALA A 2 -26.48 -54.96 -16.50
C ALA A 2 -27.13 -53.71 -17.09
N ASP A 3 -27.07 -52.61 -16.36
CA ASP A 3 -27.50 -51.30 -16.81
C ASP A 3 -26.24 -50.53 -17.30
N GLU A 4 -26.14 -50.36 -18.61
CA GLU A 4 -25.18 -49.52 -19.29
C GLU A 4 -25.83 -48.15 -19.52
N SER A 5 -25.58 -47.17 -18.63
CA SER A 5 -25.81 -45.77 -18.96
C SER A 5 -25.11 -44.82 -17.99
N SER A 6 -23.82 -44.63 -18.13
CA SER A 6 -23.13 -43.47 -17.55
C SER A 6 -21.77 -43.16 -18.24
N GLY A 7 -21.81 -43.01 -19.57
CA GLY A 7 -20.60 -42.83 -20.35
C GLY A 7 -20.52 -41.58 -21.21
N SER A 8 -21.09 -40.40 -20.80
CA SER A 8 -20.99 -39.21 -21.65
C SER A 8 -20.82 -37.84 -20.94
N THR A 9 -20.73 -37.85 -19.60
CA THR A 9 -20.59 -36.59 -18.85
C THR A 9 -19.16 -36.30 -18.36
N ASP A 10 -18.26 -37.31 -18.42
CA ASP A 10 -16.89 -37.13 -17.90
C ASP A 10 -15.89 -36.52 -18.90
N SER A 11 -16.16 -36.59 -20.22
CA SER A 11 -15.22 -36.07 -21.22
C SER A 11 -15.26 -34.54 -21.41
N GLU A 12 -16.44 -33.91 -21.26
CA GLU A 12 -16.56 -32.45 -21.30
C GLU A 12 -16.05 -31.78 -20.03
N ALA A 13 -16.11 -32.46 -18.88
CA ALA A 13 -15.54 -31.96 -17.63
C ALA A 13 -14.02 -32.10 -17.55
N ALA A 14 -13.43 -33.06 -18.26
CA ALA A 14 -11.99 -33.26 -18.30
C ALA A 14 -11.26 -32.16 -19.11
N ASP A 15 -11.89 -31.67 -20.18
CA ASP A 15 -11.33 -30.57 -21.01
C ASP A 15 -11.37 -29.19 -20.34
N GLU A 16 -12.18 -29.03 -19.28
CA GLU A 16 -12.26 -27.80 -18.50
C GLU A 16 -11.48 -27.85 -17.16
N ALA A 17 -10.88 -28.96 -16.81
CA ALA A 17 -10.07 -29.07 -15.59
C ALA A 17 -8.77 -28.26 -15.72
N PRO A 18 -8.35 -27.53 -14.69
CA PRO A 18 -7.06 -26.84 -14.70
C PRO A 18 -5.95 -27.87 -14.85
N VAL A 19 -5.02 -27.62 -15.76
CA VAL A 19 -3.94 -28.55 -16.18
C VAL A 19 -3.20 -29.16 -14.97
N TYR A 20 -3.11 -28.46 -13.84
CA TYR A 20 -2.43 -28.93 -12.64
C TYR A 20 -3.24 -28.84 -11.34
N ALA A 21 -4.42 -28.28 -11.33
CA ALA A 21 -5.16 -28.05 -10.08
C ALA A 21 -5.80 -29.32 -9.49
N SER A 22 -5.97 -30.39 -10.28
CA SER A 22 -6.47 -31.69 -9.79
C SER A 22 -5.38 -32.60 -9.25
N ALA A 23 -4.11 -32.37 -9.62
CA ALA A 23 -2.98 -33.22 -9.26
C ALA A 23 -2.21 -32.73 -8.02
N VAL A 24 -2.46 -31.50 -7.58
CA VAL A 24 -1.71 -30.89 -6.48
C VAL A 24 -2.67 -30.38 -5.41
N GLU A 25 -2.67 -31.04 -4.26
CA GLU A 25 -3.35 -30.53 -3.07
C GLU A 25 -2.57 -29.32 -2.53
N GLY A 26 -3.14 -28.12 -2.69
CA GLY A 26 -2.58 -26.91 -2.13
C GLY A 26 -2.62 -26.95 -0.60
N LYS A 27 -1.55 -26.55 0.06
CA LYS A 27 -1.55 -26.35 1.51
C LYS A 27 -2.35 -25.09 1.84
N GLN A 28 -3.43 -25.24 2.57
CA GLN A 28 -4.18 -24.13 3.11
C GLN A 28 -3.55 -23.72 4.46
N TYR A 29 -3.18 -22.44 4.58
CA TYR A 29 -2.60 -21.91 5.80
C TYR A 29 -3.36 -20.64 6.23
N ARG A 30 -4.15 -20.70 7.33
CA ARG A 30 -5.02 -19.61 7.82
C ARG A 30 -5.89 -18.95 6.74
N GLY A 31 -6.45 -19.76 5.85
CA GLY A 31 -7.24 -19.24 4.71
C GLY A 31 -6.43 -18.88 3.47
N THR A 32 -5.10 -18.89 3.53
CA THR A 32 -4.23 -18.73 2.36
C THR A 32 -3.91 -20.07 1.72
N TRP A 33 -3.68 -20.05 0.41
CA TRP A 33 -3.33 -21.21 -0.38
C TRP A 33 -1.92 -21.06 -0.91
N TYR A 34 -1.09 -22.06 -0.64
CA TYR A 34 0.13 -22.29 -1.39
C TYR A 34 0.00 -23.63 -2.10
N CYS A 35 0.08 -23.62 -3.43
CA CYS A 35 -0.05 -24.80 -4.27
C CYS A 35 1.26 -24.96 -5.06
N PRO A 36 2.16 -25.87 -4.66
CA PRO A 36 3.37 -26.12 -5.41
C PRO A 36 3.04 -26.70 -6.78
N LEU A 37 3.63 -26.16 -7.82
CA LEU A 37 3.55 -26.65 -9.18
C LEU A 37 4.91 -27.23 -9.62
N PRO A 38 4.93 -28.21 -10.52
CA PRO A 38 6.15 -28.69 -11.19
C PRO A 38 6.61 -27.61 -12.19
N TYR A 39 7.14 -26.51 -11.68
CA TYR A 39 7.40 -25.28 -12.41
C TYR A 39 8.25 -25.48 -13.67
N ASP A 40 9.26 -26.34 -13.59
CA ASP A 40 10.19 -26.55 -14.69
C ASP A 40 9.57 -27.33 -15.85
N ASP A 41 8.52 -28.13 -15.57
CA ASP A 41 7.78 -28.92 -16.55
C ASP A 41 6.66 -28.12 -17.23
N LEU A 42 6.32 -26.92 -16.73
CA LEU A 42 5.29 -26.09 -17.33
C LEU A 42 5.76 -25.51 -18.67
N ASP A 43 4.83 -25.48 -19.64
CA ASP A 43 5.05 -24.80 -20.91
C ASP A 43 5.39 -23.32 -20.70
N ARG A 44 6.26 -22.79 -21.53
CA ARG A 44 6.52 -21.36 -21.59
C ARG A 44 5.47 -20.67 -22.45
N ALA A 45 5.01 -19.52 -22.00
CA ALA A 45 4.18 -18.67 -22.85
C ALA A 45 5.01 -18.21 -24.05
N PRO A 46 4.42 -18.21 -25.28
CA PRO A 46 5.11 -17.70 -26.44
C PRO A 46 5.43 -16.21 -26.26
N GLU A 47 6.61 -15.79 -26.69
CA GLU A 47 6.98 -14.37 -26.77
C GLU A 47 6.27 -13.70 -27.95
N THR A 48 4.99 -13.43 -27.79
CA THR A 48 4.15 -12.76 -28.77
C THR A 48 3.63 -11.44 -28.23
N ASP A 49 2.99 -10.65 -29.08
CA ASP A 49 2.30 -9.43 -28.64
C ASP A 49 1.17 -9.73 -27.66
N ASP A 50 0.61 -10.95 -27.68
CA ASP A 50 -0.42 -11.44 -26.76
C ASP A 50 0.13 -11.80 -25.39
N TYR A 51 1.41 -12.20 -25.31
CA TYR A 51 2.13 -12.52 -24.09
C TYR A 51 3.44 -11.73 -24.06
N PRO A 52 3.35 -10.42 -23.81
CA PRO A 52 4.49 -9.54 -23.95
C PRO A 52 5.53 -9.79 -22.85
N ASP A 53 6.56 -10.54 -23.17
CA ASP A 53 7.76 -10.66 -22.36
C ASP A 53 8.90 -9.83 -22.97
N ARG A 54 8.59 -8.57 -23.22
CA ARG A 54 9.54 -7.61 -23.76
C ARG A 54 10.31 -6.94 -22.63
N GLY A 55 11.47 -7.44 -22.34
CA GLY A 55 12.34 -6.77 -21.39
C GLY A 55 13.30 -7.70 -20.68
N THR A 56 13.73 -7.31 -19.50
CA THR A 56 14.75 -7.99 -18.69
C THR A 56 14.20 -9.21 -17.92
N GLY A 57 12.96 -9.64 -18.17
CA GLY A 57 12.35 -10.83 -17.59
C GLY A 57 12.39 -12.05 -18.49
N GLY A 58 12.24 -13.25 -17.95
CA GLY A 58 12.01 -14.46 -18.69
C GLY A 58 10.55 -14.61 -19.16
N ALA A 59 10.27 -15.60 -20.03
CA ALA A 59 8.91 -15.92 -20.45
C ALA A 59 8.06 -16.46 -19.29
N PHE A 60 6.81 -16.03 -19.21
CA PHE A 60 5.85 -16.59 -18.24
C PHE A 60 5.66 -18.09 -18.44
N ARG A 61 5.36 -18.80 -17.35
CA ARG A 61 4.91 -20.18 -17.42
C ARG A 61 3.40 -20.25 -17.57
N LEU A 62 2.92 -21.16 -18.44
CA LEU A 62 1.49 -21.38 -18.64
C LEU A 62 0.93 -22.19 -17.48
N ALA A 63 -0.04 -21.64 -16.78
CA ALA A 63 -0.78 -22.34 -15.74
C ALA A 63 -2.22 -21.82 -15.70
N ASP A 64 -3.15 -22.65 -15.24
CA ASP A 64 -4.52 -22.21 -15.07
C ASP A 64 -4.69 -21.36 -13.82
N LEU A 65 -5.59 -20.38 -13.87
CA LEU A 65 -5.88 -19.54 -12.72
C LEU A 65 -6.53 -20.37 -11.61
N PRO A 66 -6.07 -20.29 -10.35
CA PRO A 66 -6.65 -21.04 -9.24
C PRO A 66 -8.13 -20.75 -9.02
N ARG A 67 -8.85 -21.69 -8.41
CA ARG A 67 -10.26 -21.49 -8.03
C ARG A 67 -10.39 -20.31 -7.08
N VAL A 68 -11.48 -19.55 -7.24
CA VAL A 68 -11.80 -18.43 -6.34
C VAL A 68 -12.20 -19.01 -4.97
N PRO A 69 -11.53 -18.62 -3.87
CA PRO A 69 -11.84 -19.11 -2.54
C PRO A 69 -13.16 -18.52 -2.03
N ARG A 70 -13.64 -19.07 -0.90
CA ARG A 70 -14.78 -18.46 -0.20
C ARG A 70 -14.37 -17.11 0.39
N VAL A 71 -15.30 -16.16 0.45
CA VAL A 71 -15.07 -14.77 0.90
C VAL A 71 -14.35 -14.69 2.25
N ARG A 72 -14.69 -15.59 3.20
CA ARG A 72 -14.04 -15.62 4.53
C ARG A 72 -12.52 -15.88 4.50
N HIS A 73 -11.97 -16.39 3.39
CA HIS A 73 -10.54 -16.68 3.24
C HIS A 73 -9.80 -15.59 2.47
N VAL A 74 -10.49 -14.51 2.11
CA VAL A 74 -9.94 -13.44 1.27
C VAL A 74 -9.57 -12.21 2.08
N VAL A 75 -10.12 -12.03 3.28
CA VAL A 75 -9.75 -10.89 4.15
C VAL A 75 -8.30 -11.02 4.60
N GLY A 76 -7.52 -9.98 4.42
CA GLY A 76 -6.12 -9.93 4.83
C GLY A 76 -5.38 -8.71 4.32
N PRO A 77 -4.96 -8.64 3.05
CA PRO A 77 -4.16 -7.54 2.51
C PRO A 77 -4.76 -6.16 2.75
N SER A 78 -6.07 -5.99 2.53
CA SER A 78 -6.74 -4.70 2.74
C SER A 78 -6.99 -4.39 4.22
N ALA A 79 -7.10 -5.40 5.09
CA ALA A 79 -7.15 -5.18 6.54
C ALA A 79 -5.79 -4.70 7.08
N ILE A 80 -4.68 -5.27 6.60
CA ILE A 80 -3.33 -4.80 6.92
C ILE A 80 -3.16 -3.36 6.44
N MET A 81 -3.61 -3.05 5.22
CA MET A 81 -3.56 -1.70 4.65
C MET A 81 -4.37 -0.70 5.48
N LEU A 82 -5.58 -1.06 5.95
CA LEU A 82 -6.38 -0.20 6.83
C LEU A 82 -5.67 0.04 8.16
N GLY A 83 -5.13 -1.01 8.81
CA GLY A 83 -4.36 -0.87 10.04
C GLY A 83 -3.14 0.05 9.87
N ALA A 84 -2.47 -0.06 8.72
CA ALA A 84 -1.32 0.78 8.37
C ALA A 84 -1.67 2.27 8.19
N SER A 85 -2.88 2.58 7.75
CA SER A 85 -3.33 3.96 7.49
C SER A 85 -3.79 4.68 8.76
N LEU A 86 -4.33 3.95 9.75
CA LEU A 86 -4.96 4.53 10.93
C LEU A 86 -4.08 5.48 11.74
N GLY A 87 -2.77 5.24 11.80
CA GLY A 87 -1.87 5.99 12.68
C GLY A 87 -1.37 7.32 12.14
N SER A 88 -1.71 7.70 10.94
CA SER A 88 -1.24 8.99 10.40
C SER A 88 -2.36 9.76 9.73
N GLY A 89 -2.89 9.29 8.62
CA GLY A 89 -3.89 9.99 7.83
C GLY A 89 -5.17 10.24 8.62
N GLU A 90 -5.77 9.17 9.05
CA GLU A 90 -7.10 9.15 9.65
C GLU A 90 -7.14 9.70 11.06
N THR A 91 -6.07 9.46 11.83
CA THR A 91 -6.03 9.86 13.24
C THR A 91 -5.35 11.22 13.46
N LEU A 92 -4.35 11.56 12.65
CA LEU A 92 -3.59 12.78 12.85
C LEU A 92 -3.83 13.82 11.75
N PHE A 93 -3.45 13.54 10.49
CA PHE A 93 -3.42 14.58 9.46
C PHE A 93 -4.81 15.12 9.14
N TRP A 94 -5.77 14.26 8.81
CA TRP A 94 -7.09 14.71 8.42
C TRP A 94 -7.90 15.33 9.57
N PRO A 95 -7.93 14.75 10.79
CA PRO A 95 -8.53 15.44 11.93
C PRO A 95 -7.89 16.80 12.21
N GLY A 96 -6.56 16.90 12.14
CA GLY A 96 -5.86 18.18 12.32
C GLY A 96 -6.17 19.20 11.23
N LEU A 97 -6.19 18.78 9.97
CA LEU A 97 -6.53 19.62 8.83
C LEU A 97 -7.98 20.13 8.90
N ILE A 98 -8.93 19.23 9.20
CA ILE A 98 -10.35 19.60 9.32
C ILE A 98 -10.61 20.48 10.55
N ALA A 99 -9.97 20.20 11.70
CA ALA A 99 -10.06 21.04 12.88
C ALA A 99 -9.56 22.47 12.60
N ARG A 100 -8.49 22.61 11.81
CA ARG A 100 -7.87 23.90 11.48
C ARG A 100 -8.60 24.65 10.39
N HIS A 101 -9.01 23.97 9.31
CA HIS A 101 -9.50 24.58 8.08
C HIS A 101 -11.00 24.37 7.83
N GLY A 102 -11.66 23.59 8.69
CA GLY A 102 -13.08 23.25 8.56
C GLY A 102 -13.35 22.14 7.54
N TRP A 103 -14.62 21.74 7.45
CA TRP A 103 -15.08 20.64 6.61
C TRP A 103 -15.02 20.92 5.10
N GLY A 104 -14.78 22.15 4.69
CA GLY A 104 -14.68 22.53 3.27
C GLY A 104 -13.58 21.79 2.50
N ILE A 105 -12.55 21.24 3.17
CA ILE A 105 -11.48 20.47 2.54
C ILE A 105 -11.71 18.95 2.57
N TYR A 106 -12.83 18.47 3.14
CA TYR A 106 -13.14 17.03 3.25
C TYR A 106 -13.23 16.35 1.89
N TRP A 107 -13.58 17.09 0.83
CA TRP A 107 -13.56 16.58 -0.54
C TRP A 107 -12.19 16.00 -0.94
N ALA A 108 -11.11 16.62 -0.49
CA ALA A 108 -9.75 16.15 -0.81
C ALA A 108 -9.44 14.80 -0.14
N PHE A 109 -9.94 14.59 1.09
CA PHE A 109 -9.89 13.27 1.73
C PHE A 109 -10.63 12.21 0.91
N LEU A 110 -11.88 12.50 0.48
CA LEU A 110 -12.66 11.58 -0.36
C LEU A 110 -11.93 11.25 -1.67
N VAL A 111 -11.35 12.26 -2.31
CA VAL A 111 -10.54 12.09 -3.51
C VAL A 111 -9.32 11.20 -3.22
N GLY A 112 -8.62 11.42 -2.11
CA GLY A 112 -7.51 10.58 -1.67
C GLY A 112 -7.94 9.12 -1.53
N VAL A 113 -9.01 8.85 -0.79
CA VAL A 113 -9.53 7.48 -0.58
C VAL A 113 -9.93 6.79 -1.88
N ILE A 114 -10.63 7.51 -2.77
CA ILE A 114 -11.06 6.96 -4.07
C ILE A 114 -9.85 6.64 -4.95
N THR A 115 -8.87 7.53 -5.02
CA THR A 115 -7.64 7.26 -5.79
C THR A 115 -6.87 6.09 -5.24
N GLN A 116 -6.74 5.97 -3.92
CA GLN A 116 -6.10 4.83 -3.26
C GLN A 116 -6.80 3.50 -3.60
N PHE A 117 -8.13 3.46 -3.64
CA PHE A 117 -8.86 2.26 -4.07
C PHE A 117 -8.42 1.78 -5.46
N PHE A 118 -8.33 2.69 -6.41
CA PHE A 118 -7.92 2.32 -7.78
C PHE A 118 -6.43 1.94 -7.85
N VAL A 119 -5.57 2.72 -7.23
CA VAL A 119 -4.12 2.47 -7.21
C VAL A 119 -3.81 1.11 -6.59
N ASN A 120 -4.36 0.83 -5.41
CA ASN A 120 -4.12 -0.43 -4.69
C ASN A 120 -4.63 -1.65 -5.45
N THR A 121 -5.82 -1.56 -6.04
CA THR A 121 -6.36 -2.66 -6.85
C THR A 121 -5.59 -2.86 -8.16
N GLU A 122 -5.02 -1.81 -8.75
CA GLU A 122 -4.16 -1.93 -9.94
C GLU A 122 -2.77 -2.49 -9.61
N LEU A 123 -2.22 -2.21 -8.43
CA LEU A 123 -1.01 -2.88 -7.92
C LEU A 123 -1.24 -4.38 -7.74
N GLN A 124 -2.39 -4.77 -7.19
CA GLN A 124 -2.77 -6.19 -7.05
C GLN A 124 -3.03 -6.89 -8.40
N ARG A 125 -3.46 -6.14 -9.43
CA ARG A 125 -3.76 -6.70 -10.76
C ARG A 125 -2.61 -7.50 -11.32
N TRP A 126 -1.39 -6.95 -11.27
CA TRP A 126 -0.19 -7.63 -11.76
C TRP A 126 0.03 -8.97 -11.05
N THR A 127 0.04 -8.95 -9.73
CA THR A 127 0.27 -10.15 -8.91
C THR A 127 -0.85 -11.19 -9.08
N LEU A 128 -2.11 -10.74 -9.14
CA LEU A 128 -3.25 -11.61 -9.41
C LEU A 128 -3.11 -12.33 -10.76
N ALA A 129 -2.64 -11.60 -11.78
CA ALA A 129 -2.52 -12.10 -13.14
C ALA A 129 -1.30 -13.01 -13.34
N THR A 130 -0.19 -12.71 -12.66
CA THR A 130 1.12 -13.32 -12.96
C THR A 130 1.78 -14.01 -11.77
N GLY A 131 1.36 -13.75 -10.54
CA GLY A 131 2.06 -14.20 -9.34
C GLY A 131 3.36 -13.46 -9.04
N GLU A 132 3.82 -12.59 -9.93
CA GLU A 132 5.02 -11.80 -9.71
C GLU A 132 4.75 -10.61 -8.77
N SER A 133 5.81 -10.14 -8.09
CA SER A 133 5.75 -8.91 -7.33
C SER A 133 5.70 -7.68 -8.24
N VAL A 134 5.27 -6.55 -7.66
CA VAL A 134 5.32 -5.26 -8.34
C VAL A 134 6.76 -4.87 -8.73
N PHE A 135 7.77 -5.20 -7.91
CA PHE A 135 9.17 -4.90 -8.23
C PHE A 135 9.67 -5.70 -9.42
N ARG A 136 9.26 -6.98 -9.52
CA ARG A 136 9.53 -7.76 -10.74
C ARG A 136 8.89 -7.14 -11.97
N SER A 137 7.68 -6.65 -11.87
CA SER A 137 7.01 -5.94 -12.97
C SER A 137 7.77 -4.69 -13.41
N TYR A 138 8.35 -3.97 -12.46
CA TYR A 138 9.13 -2.76 -12.73
C TYR A 138 10.49 -3.07 -13.36
N VAL A 139 11.14 -4.17 -12.95
CA VAL A 139 12.35 -4.68 -13.63
C VAL A 139 12.08 -4.98 -15.11
N ARG A 140 10.88 -5.51 -15.44
CA ARG A 140 10.47 -5.75 -16.83
C ARG A 140 10.37 -4.48 -17.68
N VAL A 141 10.27 -3.31 -17.05
CA VAL A 141 10.34 -2.01 -17.71
C VAL A 141 11.79 -1.54 -17.78
N HIS A 142 12.50 -1.50 -16.64
CA HIS A 142 13.91 -1.13 -16.57
C HIS A 142 14.54 -1.56 -15.23
N ARG A 143 15.76 -2.11 -15.26
CA ARG A 143 16.49 -2.64 -14.09
C ARG A 143 16.75 -1.62 -12.97
N ALA A 144 16.71 -0.33 -13.27
CA ALA A 144 16.98 0.72 -12.26
C ALA A 144 15.80 0.94 -11.30
N TRP A 145 14.58 0.56 -11.66
CA TRP A 145 13.40 0.88 -10.84
C TRP A 145 13.44 0.31 -9.42
N PRO A 146 13.87 -0.93 -9.16
CA PRO A 146 13.99 -1.42 -7.78
C PRO A 146 14.91 -0.55 -6.92
N TRP A 147 16.03 -0.08 -7.48
CA TRP A 147 16.97 0.80 -6.78
C TRP A 147 16.39 2.17 -6.50
N VAL A 148 15.66 2.74 -7.47
CA VAL A 148 14.94 4.01 -7.28
C VAL A 148 13.93 3.90 -6.14
N PHE A 149 13.15 2.84 -6.12
CA PHE A 149 12.15 2.63 -5.07
C PHE A 149 12.77 2.24 -3.73
N LEU A 150 13.88 1.51 -3.71
CA LEU A 150 14.61 1.23 -2.47
C LEU A 150 15.09 2.52 -1.80
N LEU A 151 15.73 3.41 -2.57
CA LEU A 151 16.18 4.72 -2.07
C LEU A 151 14.99 5.58 -1.62
N ALA A 152 13.95 5.66 -2.44
CA ALA A 152 12.76 6.43 -2.12
C ALA A 152 12.01 5.86 -0.90
N GLY A 153 11.99 4.53 -0.74
CA GLY A 153 11.47 3.84 0.44
C GLY A 153 12.23 4.21 1.71
N LEU A 154 13.57 4.21 1.67
CA LEU A 154 14.39 4.64 2.80
C LEU A 154 14.15 6.11 3.14
N LEU A 155 14.08 6.98 2.14
CA LEU A 155 13.82 8.41 2.36
C LEU A 155 12.42 8.68 2.93
N SER A 156 11.41 7.88 2.58
CA SER A 156 10.03 8.07 3.05
C SER A 156 9.71 7.33 4.36
N LEU A 157 10.13 6.09 4.51
CA LEU A 157 9.79 5.26 5.67
C LEU A 157 10.96 5.06 6.66
N GLY A 158 12.16 5.53 6.33
CA GLY A 158 13.33 5.43 7.21
C GLY A 158 13.30 6.30 8.47
N TRP A 159 12.18 7.02 8.70
CA TRP A 159 11.99 7.89 9.85
C TRP A 159 11.03 7.23 10.84
N PRO A 160 11.47 6.82 12.05
CA PRO A 160 10.62 6.14 13.04
C PRO A 160 9.69 7.11 13.76
N GLY A 161 8.97 7.95 13.00
CA GLY A 161 8.08 8.98 13.51
C GLY A 161 6.86 8.41 14.21
N TRP A 162 6.35 7.28 13.73
CA TRP A 162 5.19 6.61 14.30
C TRP A 162 5.53 5.91 15.62
N ALA A 163 6.70 5.25 15.71
CA ALA A 163 7.22 4.74 16.99
C ALA A 163 7.44 5.87 17.99
N ALA A 164 8.03 6.99 17.54
CA ALA A 164 8.23 8.17 18.40
C ALA A 164 6.90 8.78 18.86
N GLY A 165 5.91 8.85 17.97
CA GLY A 165 4.55 9.31 18.28
C GLY A 165 3.85 8.39 19.30
N ALA A 166 3.87 7.08 19.08
CA ALA A 166 3.31 6.09 20.01
C ALA A 166 4.00 6.18 21.39
N ALA A 167 5.31 6.31 21.41
CA ALA A 167 6.09 6.49 22.64
C ALA A 167 5.74 7.80 23.37
N GLN A 168 5.48 8.88 22.64
CA GLN A 168 5.01 10.14 23.23
C GLN A 168 3.62 9.99 23.85
N VAL A 169 2.73 9.21 23.23
CA VAL A 169 1.42 8.87 23.82
C VAL A 169 1.59 8.14 25.15
N VAL A 170 2.45 7.10 25.18
CA VAL A 170 2.74 6.35 26.42
C VAL A 170 3.37 7.26 27.47
N ALA A 171 4.35 8.08 27.11
CA ALA A 171 4.98 9.01 28.04
C ALA A 171 3.97 10.00 28.62
N THR A 172 3.01 10.50 27.84
CA THR A 172 1.96 11.40 28.31
C THR A 172 0.98 10.68 29.23
N ALA A 173 0.50 9.50 28.85
CA ALA A 173 -0.46 8.72 29.62
C ALA A 173 0.11 8.26 30.99
N THR A 174 1.44 8.05 31.07
CA THR A 174 2.13 7.61 32.30
C THR A 174 2.70 8.78 33.13
N GLY A 175 2.47 10.04 32.71
CA GLY A 175 3.01 11.21 33.41
C GLY A 175 4.52 11.44 33.21
N LEU A 176 5.16 10.72 32.30
CA LEU A 176 6.58 10.87 31.96
C LEU A 176 6.86 11.91 30.88
N ALA A 177 5.80 12.56 30.35
CA ALA A 177 5.96 13.62 29.37
C ALA A 177 6.80 14.78 29.94
N GLY A 178 7.85 15.18 29.21
CA GLY A 178 8.81 16.20 29.68
C GLY A 178 9.87 15.66 30.65
N GLY A 179 9.76 14.41 31.13
CA GLY A 179 10.76 13.74 31.94
C GLY A 179 11.87 13.07 31.14
N THR A 180 12.87 12.55 31.85
CA THR A 180 13.98 11.77 31.29
C THR A 180 13.92 10.31 31.78
N LEU A 181 14.26 9.39 30.88
CA LEU A 181 14.43 7.96 31.16
C LEU A 181 15.77 7.52 30.59
N LEU A 182 16.61 6.86 31.37
CA LEU A 182 17.98 6.44 30.99
C LEU A 182 18.84 7.61 30.43
N GLY A 183 18.63 8.84 30.92
CA GLY A 183 19.39 10.02 30.49
C GLY A 183 18.89 10.65 29.18
N PHE A 184 17.84 10.13 28.57
CA PHE A 184 17.20 10.67 27.36
C PHE A 184 15.77 11.16 27.66
N PRO A 185 15.20 12.09 26.84
CA PRO A 185 13.76 12.36 26.88
C PRO A 185 12.95 11.06 26.86
N ALA A 186 11.98 10.91 27.76
CA ALA A 186 11.32 9.62 28.05
C ALA A 186 10.77 8.90 26.81
N TRP A 187 10.28 9.63 25.82
CA TRP A 187 9.75 9.04 24.58
C TRP A 187 10.81 8.28 23.76
N LYS A 188 12.11 8.65 23.87
CA LYS A 188 13.18 7.98 23.08
C LYS A 188 13.40 6.51 23.52
N PRO A 189 13.69 6.20 24.80
CA PRO A 189 13.79 4.80 25.23
C PRO A 189 12.51 4.01 25.03
N LEU A 190 11.35 4.65 25.19
CA LEU A 190 10.07 4.01 24.91
C LEU A 190 9.91 3.66 23.42
N ALA A 191 10.30 4.55 22.51
CA ALA A 191 10.30 4.27 21.07
C ALA A 191 11.23 3.12 20.70
N VAL A 192 12.43 3.07 21.28
CA VAL A 192 13.36 1.94 21.11
C VAL A 192 12.73 0.63 21.59
N GLY A 193 12.05 0.65 22.75
CA GLY A 193 11.32 -0.51 23.26
C GLY A 193 10.23 -0.98 22.30
N LEU A 194 9.46 -0.06 21.71
CA LEU A 194 8.42 -0.38 20.71
C LEU A 194 9.01 -0.99 19.44
N LEU A 195 10.11 -0.44 18.90
CA LEU A 195 10.81 -1.01 17.76
C LEU A 195 11.32 -2.43 18.05
N PHE A 196 11.81 -2.67 19.26
CA PHE A 196 12.23 -4.00 19.69
C PHE A 196 11.04 -4.97 19.79
N VAL A 197 9.89 -4.53 20.30
CA VAL A 197 8.65 -5.33 20.34
C VAL A 197 8.21 -5.71 18.93
N VAL A 198 8.26 -4.77 17.97
CA VAL A 198 7.99 -5.06 16.56
C VAL A 198 8.93 -6.15 16.05
N TRP A 199 10.25 -5.97 16.20
CA TRP A 199 11.25 -6.96 15.78
C TRP A 199 11.01 -8.34 16.42
N LEU A 200 10.73 -8.39 17.73
CA LEU A 200 10.52 -9.63 18.49
C LEU A 200 9.28 -10.39 17.99
N SER A 201 8.22 -9.68 17.61
CA SER A 201 6.96 -10.30 17.16
C SER A 201 7.12 -11.18 15.93
N TYR A 202 8.09 -10.86 15.06
CA TYR A 202 8.40 -11.68 13.88
C TYR A 202 9.08 -13.01 14.22
N GLN A 203 9.72 -13.11 15.39
CA GLN A 203 10.42 -14.34 15.79
C GLN A 203 9.46 -15.47 16.15
N VAL A 204 8.19 -15.18 16.40
CA VAL A 204 7.20 -16.12 16.92
C VAL A 204 6.49 -16.93 15.82
N SER A 205 6.47 -16.46 14.58
CA SER A 205 5.73 -17.10 13.49
C SER A 205 6.66 -17.74 12.45
N SER A 206 6.28 -18.91 11.95
CA SER A 206 7.00 -19.58 10.84
C SER A 206 6.84 -18.88 9.50
N VAL A 207 5.78 -18.08 9.31
CA VAL A 207 5.54 -17.26 8.13
C VAL A 207 5.35 -15.81 8.55
N ALA A 208 6.20 -14.92 8.08
CA ALA A 208 6.18 -13.50 8.44
C ALA A 208 4.80 -12.85 8.22
N TYR A 209 4.17 -13.10 7.09
CA TYR A 209 2.83 -12.56 6.75
C TYR A 209 1.77 -12.89 7.81
N ASN A 210 1.79 -14.10 8.37
CA ASN A 210 0.75 -14.53 9.33
C ASN A 210 0.83 -13.78 10.67
N ALA A 211 2.05 -13.45 11.13
CA ALA A 211 2.23 -12.62 12.32
C ALA A 211 1.63 -11.23 12.10
N VAL A 212 1.96 -10.62 10.96
CA VAL A 212 1.46 -9.31 10.56
C VAL A 212 -0.06 -9.30 10.48
N GLU A 213 -0.65 -10.23 9.72
CA GLU A 213 -2.10 -10.31 9.53
C GLU A 213 -2.85 -10.46 10.86
N ALA A 214 -2.41 -11.38 11.71
CA ALA A 214 -3.08 -11.65 12.99
C ALA A 214 -3.04 -10.44 13.93
N LEU A 215 -1.86 -9.79 14.05
CA LEU A 215 -1.69 -8.63 14.91
C LEU A 215 -2.47 -7.43 14.36
N GLN A 216 -2.34 -7.14 13.07
CA GLN A 216 -3.00 -5.99 12.43
C GLN A 216 -4.53 -6.10 12.53
N ILE A 217 -5.11 -7.26 12.26
CA ILE A 217 -6.56 -7.46 12.39
C ILE A 217 -7.01 -7.29 13.85
N GLY A 218 -6.27 -7.84 14.83
CA GLY A 218 -6.60 -7.70 16.24
C GLY A 218 -6.59 -6.24 16.69
N LEU A 219 -5.52 -5.51 16.39
CA LEU A 219 -5.37 -4.10 16.74
C LEU A 219 -6.36 -3.19 15.99
N LEU A 220 -6.71 -3.53 14.76
CA LEU A 220 -7.74 -2.83 13.99
C LEU A 220 -9.10 -2.86 14.70
N PHE A 221 -9.52 -4.02 15.23
CA PHE A 221 -10.76 -4.09 16.01
C PHE A 221 -10.73 -3.22 17.26
N VAL A 222 -9.59 -3.15 17.95
CA VAL A 222 -9.42 -2.27 19.12
C VAL A 222 -9.54 -0.80 18.70
N ALA A 223 -8.90 -0.41 17.61
CA ALA A 223 -8.96 0.95 17.08
C ALA A 223 -10.38 1.35 16.65
N LEU A 224 -11.09 0.47 15.95
CA LEU A 224 -12.48 0.69 15.53
C LEU A 224 -13.42 0.86 16.74
N ALA A 225 -13.28 -0.02 17.73
CA ALA A 225 -14.08 0.05 18.96
C ALA A 225 -13.77 1.32 19.76
N ALA A 226 -12.49 1.70 19.88
CA ALA A 226 -12.09 2.92 20.56
C ALA A 226 -12.59 4.18 19.83
N ALA A 227 -12.53 4.23 18.50
CA ALA A 227 -13.04 5.34 17.71
C ALA A 227 -14.57 5.50 17.88
N LEU A 228 -15.32 4.38 17.83
CA LEU A 228 -16.77 4.41 18.05
C LEU A 228 -17.12 4.86 19.47
N ALA A 229 -16.43 4.31 20.48
CA ALA A 229 -16.63 4.71 21.87
C ALA A 229 -16.30 6.20 22.08
N LEU A 230 -15.24 6.69 21.44
CA LEU A 230 -14.83 8.09 21.50
C LEU A 230 -15.88 9.02 20.85
N ALA A 231 -16.49 8.61 19.74
CA ALA A 231 -17.59 9.36 19.13
C ALA A 231 -18.78 9.53 20.07
N VAL A 232 -19.12 8.47 20.82
CA VAL A 232 -20.23 8.49 21.80
C VAL A 232 -19.88 9.32 23.04
N VAL A 233 -18.70 9.08 23.63
CA VAL A 233 -18.25 9.80 24.84
C VAL A 233 -17.99 11.28 24.55
N GLY A 234 -17.49 11.60 23.35
CA GLY A 234 -17.21 12.96 22.91
C GLY A 234 -18.43 13.72 22.39
N ASP A 235 -19.62 13.11 22.35
CA ASP A 235 -20.82 13.70 21.72
C ASP A 235 -20.52 14.28 20.34
N ALA A 236 -19.77 13.55 19.53
CA ALA A 236 -19.21 14.03 18.28
C ALA A 236 -19.54 13.07 17.13
N LEU A 237 -20.79 13.12 16.67
CA LEU A 237 -21.19 12.48 15.42
C LEU A 237 -21.06 13.47 14.26
N PRO A 238 -20.72 13.00 13.05
CA PRO A 238 -20.65 13.86 11.88
C PRO A 238 -22.01 14.52 11.60
N ASP A 239 -22.04 15.85 11.54
CA ASP A 239 -23.23 16.60 11.16
C ASP A 239 -23.38 16.60 9.62
N LEU A 240 -24.62 16.41 9.14
CA LEU A 240 -24.94 16.49 7.70
C LEU A 240 -24.64 17.87 7.12
N GLY A 241 -24.79 18.95 7.92
CA GLY A 241 -24.42 20.30 7.53
C GLY A 241 -22.92 20.43 7.30
N ALA A 242 -22.09 19.84 8.17
CA ALA A 242 -20.64 19.78 8.02
C ALA A 242 -20.23 19.00 6.77
N LEU A 243 -20.85 17.86 6.51
CA LEU A 243 -20.59 17.08 5.29
C LEU A 243 -21.02 17.82 4.01
N SER A 244 -22.06 18.64 4.05
CA SER A 244 -22.47 19.49 2.91
C SER A 244 -21.41 20.53 2.55
N ALA A 245 -20.61 20.99 3.51
CA ALA A 245 -19.49 21.90 3.27
C ALA A 245 -18.42 21.29 2.35
N ALA A 246 -18.27 19.95 2.36
CA ALA A 246 -17.37 19.26 1.44
C ALA A 246 -17.77 19.46 -0.04
N VAL A 247 -19.06 19.54 -0.32
CA VAL A 247 -19.58 19.77 -1.68
C VAL A 247 -19.36 21.21 -2.11
N THR A 248 -19.65 22.17 -1.25
CA THR A 248 -19.47 23.61 -1.54
C THR A 248 -18.00 24.02 -1.58
N GLY A 249 -17.13 23.33 -0.84
CA GLY A 249 -15.68 23.54 -0.83
C GLY A 249 -14.93 22.74 -1.91
N ALA A 250 -15.62 21.95 -2.73
CA ALA A 250 -14.96 21.07 -3.69
C ALA A 250 -14.03 21.82 -4.65
N GLY A 251 -12.78 21.36 -4.72
CA GLY A 251 -11.73 21.96 -5.58
C GLY A 251 -11.06 23.20 -4.98
N THR A 252 -11.49 23.70 -3.81
CA THR A 252 -10.85 24.84 -3.14
C THR A 252 -9.87 24.37 -2.07
N LEU A 253 -8.74 25.08 -1.95
CA LEU A 253 -7.75 24.88 -0.90
C LEU A 253 -7.54 26.19 -0.13
N PRO A 254 -7.45 26.14 1.20
CA PRO A 254 -7.15 27.32 2.01
C PRO A 254 -5.79 27.95 1.62
N PRO A 255 -5.69 29.31 1.56
CA PRO A 255 -4.45 29.97 1.14
C PRO A 255 -3.23 29.66 2.02
N ALA A 256 -3.45 29.36 3.30
CA ALA A 256 -2.40 29.04 4.28
C ALA A 256 -2.18 27.54 4.46
N MET A 257 -2.54 26.71 3.47
CA MET A 257 -2.35 25.26 3.53
C MET A 257 -0.86 24.90 3.55
N ASP A 258 -0.46 24.13 4.55
CA ASP A 258 0.85 23.48 4.57
C ASP A 258 0.85 22.31 3.57
N VAL A 259 1.60 22.47 2.48
CA VAL A 259 1.63 21.47 1.39
C VAL A 259 2.21 20.15 1.85
N ALA A 260 3.19 20.15 2.78
CA ALA A 260 3.78 18.93 3.29
C ALA A 260 2.77 18.12 4.12
N VAL A 261 2.05 18.79 5.02
CA VAL A 261 1.00 18.18 5.85
C VAL A 261 -0.16 17.70 4.97
N PHE A 262 -0.56 18.50 3.98
CA PHE A 262 -1.64 18.16 3.06
C PHE A 262 -1.29 16.98 2.16
N LEU A 263 -0.10 16.98 1.54
CA LEU A 263 0.37 15.86 0.70
C LEU A 263 0.57 14.59 1.54
N GLY A 264 1.09 14.74 2.77
CA GLY A 264 1.15 13.64 3.74
C GLY A 264 -0.22 13.09 4.07
N GLY A 265 -1.21 13.97 4.31
CA GLY A 265 -2.61 13.60 4.50
C GLY A 265 -3.20 12.87 3.29
N LEU A 266 -2.95 13.36 2.06
CA LEU A 266 -3.40 12.70 0.83
C LEU A 266 -2.75 11.33 0.63
N ALA A 267 -1.46 11.19 0.92
CA ALA A 267 -0.76 9.91 0.87
C ALA A 267 -1.39 8.91 1.84
N PHE A 268 -1.67 9.38 3.05
CA PHE A 268 -2.28 8.59 4.12
C PHE A 268 -3.80 8.84 4.24
N ALA A 269 -4.48 9.29 3.20
CA ALA A 269 -5.89 8.99 2.99
C ALA A 269 -6.00 7.53 2.49
N GLY A 270 -5.46 6.65 3.27
CA GLY A 270 -5.06 5.29 2.97
C GLY A 270 -3.59 5.11 3.35
N ALA A 271 -2.96 4.02 2.99
CA ALA A 271 -1.57 3.76 3.31
C ALA A 271 -0.68 4.01 2.08
N GLY A 272 -0.37 5.27 1.82
CA GLY A 272 0.30 5.72 0.61
C GLY A 272 1.81 5.47 0.53
N GLY A 273 2.40 5.86 -0.57
CA GLY A 273 3.84 5.82 -0.77
C GLY A 273 4.40 4.41 -0.96
N TYR A 274 5.55 4.15 -0.38
CA TYR A 274 6.22 2.85 -0.46
C TYR A 274 5.38 1.70 0.11
N LEU A 275 4.52 2.03 1.07
CA LEU A 275 3.63 1.11 1.74
C LEU A 275 2.57 0.52 0.80
N ASN A 276 2.06 1.30 -0.18
CA ASN A 276 1.13 0.78 -1.19
C ASN A 276 1.72 -0.35 -2.04
N LEU A 277 3.03 -0.33 -2.30
CA LEU A 277 3.69 -1.38 -3.09
C LEU A 277 3.61 -2.74 -2.41
N SER A 278 3.53 -2.76 -1.07
CA SER A 278 3.34 -3.98 -0.28
C SER A 278 2.02 -4.69 -0.56
N GLN A 279 1.00 -3.97 -1.07
CA GLN A 279 -0.29 -4.57 -1.43
C GLN A 279 -0.14 -5.69 -2.47
N SER A 280 0.79 -5.53 -3.41
CA SER A 280 1.17 -6.57 -4.37
C SER A 280 1.79 -7.79 -3.67
N LEU A 281 2.70 -7.54 -2.73
CA LEU A 281 3.41 -8.59 -2.01
C LEU A 281 2.50 -9.31 -1.01
N TRP A 282 1.65 -8.59 -0.30
CA TRP A 282 0.65 -9.19 0.60
C TRP A 282 -0.36 -10.04 -0.17
N ALA A 283 -0.78 -9.61 -1.37
CA ALA A 283 -1.63 -10.40 -2.24
C ALA A 283 -0.93 -11.70 -2.70
N ARG A 284 0.39 -11.66 -2.98
CA ARG A 284 1.20 -12.85 -3.28
C ARG A 284 1.27 -13.79 -2.09
N GLU A 285 1.63 -13.29 -0.91
CA GLU A 285 1.76 -14.07 0.33
C GLU A 285 0.42 -14.70 0.77
N LYS A 286 -0.70 -13.99 0.53
CA LYS A 286 -2.05 -14.51 0.77
C LYS A 286 -2.47 -15.57 -0.26
N GLY A 287 -1.76 -15.67 -1.38
CA GLY A 287 -2.07 -16.63 -2.45
C GLY A 287 -3.21 -16.17 -3.36
N TYR A 288 -3.33 -14.88 -3.64
CA TYR A 288 -4.33 -14.37 -4.57
C TYR A 288 -3.96 -14.69 -6.03
N GLY A 289 -4.91 -15.27 -6.77
CA GLY A 289 -4.74 -15.61 -8.17
C GLY A 289 -3.47 -16.44 -8.41
N MET A 290 -2.63 -16.02 -9.35
CA MET A 290 -1.37 -16.69 -9.65
C MET A 290 -0.35 -16.61 -8.50
N GLY A 291 -0.53 -15.71 -7.52
CA GLY A 291 0.26 -15.71 -6.28
C GLY A 291 0.13 -17.00 -5.48
N ASN A 292 -0.92 -17.79 -5.70
CA ASN A 292 -1.11 -19.12 -5.08
C ASN A 292 0.01 -20.11 -5.43
N TYR A 293 0.67 -19.91 -6.56
CA TYR A 293 1.75 -20.77 -7.05
C TYR A 293 3.15 -20.25 -6.68
N GLN A 294 3.23 -19.11 -6.01
CA GLN A 294 4.47 -18.55 -5.48
C GLN A 294 4.66 -18.94 -4.02
N GLY A 295 5.92 -19.08 -3.61
CA GLY A 295 6.27 -19.30 -2.22
C GLY A 295 6.10 -18.04 -1.36
N ARG A 296 6.21 -18.24 -0.05
CA ARG A 296 6.09 -17.20 0.98
C ARG A 296 7.40 -17.01 1.72
N VAL A 297 7.58 -15.84 2.33
CA VAL A 297 8.72 -15.55 3.20
C VAL A 297 8.59 -16.35 4.49
N ARG A 298 9.50 -17.33 4.66
CA ARG A 298 9.57 -18.22 5.83
C ARG A 298 10.54 -17.69 6.87
N ASN A 299 10.29 -18.02 8.12
CA ASN A 299 11.23 -17.73 9.20
C ASN A 299 12.40 -18.74 9.15
N PRO A 300 13.64 -18.28 8.92
CA PRO A 300 14.79 -19.18 8.79
C PRO A 300 15.17 -19.89 10.09
N PHE A 301 14.63 -19.46 11.25
CA PHE A 301 14.95 -20.01 12.57
C PHE A 301 13.94 -21.09 13.02
N THR A 302 12.80 -21.25 12.34
CA THR A 302 11.78 -22.26 12.71
C THR A 302 12.01 -23.63 12.09
N GLY A 303 13.04 -23.80 11.24
CA GLY A 303 13.42 -25.08 10.66
C GLY A 303 12.55 -25.56 9.48
N ASP A 304 11.58 -24.76 9.05
CA ASP A 304 10.78 -25.06 7.85
C ASP A 304 11.60 -24.80 6.58
N ASP A 305 11.46 -25.68 5.59
CA ASP A 305 12.08 -25.48 4.28
C ASP A 305 11.57 -24.20 3.61
N PRO A 306 12.44 -23.38 2.96
CA PRO A 306 12.03 -22.21 2.24
C PRO A 306 11.12 -22.57 1.07
N GLU A 307 9.99 -21.87 0.95
CA GLU A 307 9.11 -22.01 -0.20
C GLU A 307 9.71 -21.29 -1.42
N PRO A 308 9.75 -21.93 -2.62
CA PRO A 308 10.41 -21.34 -3.77
C PRO A 308 9.64 -20.14 -4.32
N ILE A 309 10.30 -19.00 -4.45
CA ILE A 309 9.79 -17.83 -5.15
C ILE A 309 10.35 -17.82 -6.56
N ARG A 310 9.52 -18.13 -7.54
CA ARG A 310 9.91 -18.28 -8.93
C ARG A 310 10.20 -16.92 -9.58
N ARG A 311 11.24 -16.90 -10.43
CA ARG A 311 11.68 -15.68 -11.13
C ARG A 311 10.64 -15.19 -12.12
N ASP A 312 10.24 -16.11 -13.00
CA ASP A 312 9.24 -15.85 -14.02
C ASP A 312 7.90 -16.31 -13.46
N GLY A 313 6.94 -15.40 -13.53
CA GLY A 313 5.59 -15.67 -13.08
C GLY A 313 4.83 -16.56 -14.05
N PHE A 314 3.54 -16.59 -13.86
CA PHE A 314 2.61 -17.41 -14.60
C PHE A 314 1.71 -16.53 -15.46
N ILE A 315 1.15 -17.10 -16.51
CA ILE A 315 0.06 -16.52 -17.29
C ILE A 315 -0.92 -17.61 -17.66
N PHE A 316 -2.17 -17.30 -17.83
CA PHE A 316 -3.19 -18.25 -18.23
C PHE A 316 -3.73 -17.98 -19.63
N ARG A 317 -4.07 -19.05 -20.35
CA ARG A 317 -4.75 -18.96 -21.62
C ARG A 317 -6.17 -18.40 -21.42
N PRO A 318 -6.72 -17.59 -22.35
CA PRO A 318 -8.04 -16.98 -22.23
C PRO A 318 -9.19 -17.98 -22.48
N THR A 319 -9.15 -19.14 -21.80
CA THR A 319 -10.24 -20.12 -21.83
C THR A 319 -11.49 -19.59 -21.11
N ARG A 320 -12.67 -20.15 -21.41
CA ARG A 320 -13.91 -19.78 -20.72
C ARG A 320 -13.80 -19.93 -19.21
N LEU A 321 -13.15 -21.01 -18.74
CA LEU A 321 -12.93 -21.28 -17.32
C LEU A 321 -12.03 -20.25 -16.66
N ASN A 322 -10.88 -19.96 -17.26
CA ASN A 322 -9.94 -18.98 -16.74
C ASN A 322 -10.53 -17.55 -16.73
N LEU A 323 -11.26 -17.16 -17.76
CA LEU A 323 -11.95 -15.87 -17.80
C LEU A 323 -13.06 -15.78 -16.74
N LYS A 324 -13.78 -16.88 -16.46
CA LYS A 324 -14.75 -16.92 -15.36
C LYS A 324 -14.06 -16.78 -14.00
N ARG A 325 -12.96 -17.50 -13.77
CA ARG A 325 -12.16 -17.41 -12.55
C ARG A 325 -11.54 -16.01 -12.38
N TRP A 326 -11.01 -15.42 -13.45
CA TRP A 326 -10.48 -14.05 -13.45
C TRP A 326 -11.52 -13.03 -12.98
N ARG A 327 -12.73 -13.08 -13.56
CA ARG A 327 -13.83 -12.21 -13.15
C ARG A 327 -14.21 -12.43 -11.68
N GLY A 328 -14.19 -13.67 -11.22
CA GLY A 328 -14.44 -14.02 -9.81
C GLY A 328 -13.39 -13.43 -8.88
N TRP A 329 -12.11 -13.67 -9.15
CA TRP A 329 -11.00 -13.11 -8.38
C TRP A 329 -11.01 -11.58 -8.35
N TRP A 330 -11.25 -10.97 -9.53
CA TRP A 330 -11.29 -9.53 -9.65
C TRP A 330 -12.43 -8.90 -8.83
N ARG A 331 -13.62 -9.50 -8.82
CA ARG A 331 -14.74 -9.06 -7.98
C ARG A 331 -14.42 -9.19 -6.49
N VAL A 332 -13.85 -10.32 -6.10
CA VAL A 332 -13.51 -10.60 -4.70
C VAL A 332 -12.49 -9.59 -4.16
N ILE A 333 -11.42 -9.32 -4.91
CA ILE A 333 -10.40 -8.34 -4.51
C ILE A 333 -11.00 -6.93 -4.41
N GLN A 334 -11.80 -6.51 -5.39
CA GLN A 334 -12.43 -5.20 -5.33
C GLN A 334 -13.41 -5.07 -4.16
N ALA A 335 -14.22 -6.11 -3.92
CA ALA A 335 -15.16 -6.11 -2.81
C ALA A 335 -14.45 -6.11 -1.45
N GLU A 336 -13.42 -6.92 -1.29
CA GLU A 336 -12.60 -6.97 -0.08
C GLU A 336 -11.96 -5.60 0.20
N HIS A 337 -11.34 -4.99 -0.82
CA HIS A 337 -10.70 -3.69 -0.68
C HIS A 337 -11.70 -2.56 -0.44
N LEU A 338 -12.86 -2.59 -1.09
CA LEU A 338 -13.93 -1.60 -0.88
C LEU A 338 -14.50 -1.69 0.54
N LEU A 339 -14.90 -2.90 0.96
CA LEU A 339 -15.60 -3.09 2.23
C LEU A 339 -14.67 -2.97 3.44
N THR A 340 -13.46 -3.50 3.35
CA THR A 340 -12.51 -3.48 4.47
C THR A 340 -11.77 -2.14 4.53
N PHE A 341 -11.10 -1.78 3.44
CA PHE A 341 -10.25 -0.59 3.42
C PHE A 341 -11.05 0.71 3.27
N VAL A 342 -11.81 0.87 2.18
CA VAL A 342 -12.46 2.15 1.88
C VAL A 342 -13.54 2.49 2.92
N VAL A 343 -14.47 1.56 3.19
CA VAL A 343 -15.56 1.80 4.14
C VAL A 343 -15.02 1.96 5.56
N GLY A 344 -14.09 1.10 5.98
CA GLY A 344 -13.46 1.19 7.30
C GLY A 344 -12.73 2.52 7.51
N LEU A 345 -11.97 2.94 6.51
CA LEU A 345 -11.21 4.18 6.52
C LEU A 345 -12.11 5.41 6.53
N LEU A 346 -13.12 5.47 5.66
CA LEU A 346 -14.10 6.56 5.65
C LEU A 346 -14.81 6.68 7.00
N PHE A 347 -15.21 5.55 7.58
CA PHE A 347 -15.91 5.56 8.87
C PHE A 347 -15.02 6.12 9.97
N VAL A 348 -13.83 5.54 10.19
CA VAL A 348 -12.95 5.94 11.29
C VAL A 348 -12.51 7.38 11.15
N ALA A 349 -12.01 7.76 9.98
CA ALA A 349 -11.49 9.11 9.77
C ALA A 349 -12.58 10.18 9.94
N THR A 350 -13.78 9.96 9.41
CA THR A 350 -14.88 10.93 9.53
C THR A 350 -15.32 11.10 10.98
N VAL A 351 -15.38 10.01 11.74
CA VAL A 351 -15.66 10.07 13.18
C VAL A 351 -14.59 10.87 13.92
N LEU A 352 -13.31 10.60 13.66
CA LEU A 352 -12.20 11.28 14.32
C LEU A 352 -12.11 12.76 13.93
N MET A 353 -12.43 13.11 12.67
CA MET A 353 -12.57 14.50 12.24
C MET A 353 -13.68 15.22 13.00
N ALA A 354 -14.82 14.56 13.25
CA ALA A 354 -15.92 15.13 14.02
C ALA A 354 -15.52 15.36 15.48
N VAL A 355 -14.83 14.42 16.11
CA VAL A 355 -14.28 14.59 17.47
C VAL A 355 -13.30 15.77 17.52
N ALA A 356 -12.38 15.85 16.54
CA ALA A 356 -11.39 16.92 16.50
C ALA A 356 -12.04 18.30 16.32
N THR A 357 -13.00 18.44 15.42
CA THR A 357 -13.71 19.73 15.21
C THR A 357 -14.57 20.13 16.41
N ARG A 358 -15.12 19.17 17.14
CA ARG A 358 -15.94 19.45 18.33
C ARG A 358 -15.12 19.98 19.50
N HIS A 359 -13.91 19.42 19.72
CA HIS A 359 -13.13 19.67 20.93
C HIS A 359 -11.86 20.50 20.71
N ALA A 360 -11.43 20.72 19.47
CA ALA A 360 -10.18 21.42 19.15
C ALA A 360 -10.29 22.28 17.89
N SER A 361 -11.44 22.90 17.63
CA SER A 361 -11.64 23.74 16.44
C SER A 361 -10.69 24.95 16.42
N GLY A 362 -10.09 25.21 15.25
CA GLY A 362 -9.13 26.31 15.05
C GLY A 362 -7.68 25.96 15.41
N THR A 363 -7.44 24.81 15.99
CA THR A 363 -6.09 24.29 16.31
C THR A 363 -5.62 23.27 15.25
N GLY A 364 -4.79 22.31 15.59
CA GLY A 364 -4.44 21.21 14.70
C GLY A 364 -3.17 21.41 13.86
N ALA A 365 -2.41 22.51 14.07
CA ALA A 365 -1.10 22.69 13.43
C ALA A 365 -0.12 21.56 13.79
N ASN A 366 -0.21 21.05 15.02
CA ASN A 366 0.44 19.82 15.46
C ASN A 366 -0.65 18.86 15.95
N ALA A 367 -1.07 17.94 15.09
CA ALA A 367 -2.19 17.06 15.37
C ALA A 367 -1.95 16.13 16.58
N LEU A 368 -0.72 15.70 16.83
CA LEU A 368 -0.40 14.91 18.02
C LEU A 368 -0.59 15.73 19.31
N HIS A 369 -0.14 16.97 19.30
CA HIS A 369 -0.36 17.90 20.43
C HIS A 369 -1.85 18.18 20.63
N MET A 370 -2.60 18.43 19.55
CA MET A 370 -4.05 18.62 19.58
C MET A 370 -4.77 17.48 20.33
N TRP A 371 -4.44 16.24 20.00
CA TRP A 371 -5.04 15.09 20.68
C TRP A 371 -4.65 14.96 22.14
N LEU A 372 -3.34 15.13 22.45
CA LEU A 372 -2.81 14.88 23.80
C LEU A 372 -3.04 16.04 24.78
N ALA A 373 -2.95 17.29 24.32
CA ALA A 373 -3.00 18.47 25.18
C ALA A 373 -4.36 19.21 25.16
N GLU A 374 -5.20 18.97 24.17
CA GLU A 374 -6.47 19.67 24.02
C GLU A 374 -7.66 18.69 24.14
N ILE A 375 -7.74 17.66 23.28
CA ILE A 375 -8.88 16.74 23.21
C ILE A 375 -8.93 15.82 24.43
N ALA A 376 -7.82 15.17 24.79
CA ALA A 376 -7.81 14.24 25.91
C ALA A 376 -8.18 14.92 27.26
N PRO A 377 -7.64 16.11 27.62
CA PRO A 377 -8.06 16.82 28.81
C PRO A 377 -9.51 17.30 28.75
N ALA A 378 -10.00 17.76 27.57
CA ALA A 378 -11.37 18.22 27.41
C ALA A 378 -12.41 17.10 27.64
N LEU A 379 -12.10 15.88 27.24
CA LEU A 379 -12.96 14.71 27.44
C LEU A 379 -12.85 14.12 28.85
N GLY A 380 -11.68 14.28 29.51
CA GLY A 380 -11.42 13.78 30.87
C GLY A 380 -11.69 12.29 31.06
N GLY A 381 -11.47 11.76 32.24
CA GLY A 381 -11.88 10.42 32.64
C GLY A 381 -11.73 9.33 31.56
N LEU A 382 -12.83 8.65 31.25
CA LEU A 382 -12.87 7.59 30.23
C LEU A 382 -12.52 8.13 28.83
N GLY A 383 -12.90 9.34 28.49
CA GLY A 383 -12.62 9.95 27.18
C GLY A 383 -11.11 10.10 26.94
N ALA A 384 -10.37 10.57 27.95
CA ALA A 384 -8.91 10.66 27.86
C ALA A 384 -8.24 9.28 27.68
N VAL A 385 -8.71 8.26 28.43
CA VAL A 385 -8.22 6.89 28.27
C VAL A 385 -8.47 6.37 26.85
N LEU A 386 -9.65 6.61 26.30
CA LEU A 386 -9.98 6.20 24.91
C LEU A 386 -9.08 6.91 23.89
N VAL A 387 -8.78 8.20 24.08
CA VAL A 387 -7.83 8.93 23.22
C VAL A 387 -6.45 8.29 23.28
N PHE A 388 -5.91 8.00 24.48
CA PHE A 388 -4.60 7.38 24.61
C PHE A 388 -4.54 5.98 23.99
N VAL A 389 -5.57 5.15 24.21
CA VAL A 389 -5.66 3.80 23.61
C VAL A 389 -5.72 3.89 22.10
N LEU A 390 -6.60 4.75 21.56
CA LEU A 390 -6.76 4.93 20.12
C LEU A 390 -5.46 5.39 19.47
N LEU A 391 -4.84 6.46 19.99
CA LEU A 391 -3.59 7.00 19.44
C LEU A 391 -2.44 6.00 19.51
N PHE A 392 -2.30 5.32 20.65
CA PHE A 392 -1.26 4.31 20.80
C PHE A 392 -1.44 3.18 19.80
N VAL A 393 -2.63 2.60 19.74
CA VAL A 393 -2.92 1.48 18.82
C VAL A 393 -2.75 1.94 17.37
N ALA A 394 -3.29 3.09 17.00
CA ALA A 394 -3.20 3.61 15.64
C ALA A 394 -1.73 3.84 15.21
N LEU A 395 -0.94 4.53 16.04
CA LEU A 395 0.47 4.81 15.74
C LEU A 395 1.33 3.54 15.76
N PHE A 396 1.07 2.62 16.69
CA PHE A 396 1.81 1.36 16.78
C PHE A 396 1.51 0.42 15.60
N THR A 397 0.24 0.30 15.18
CA THR A 397 -0.13 -0.50 14.00
C THR A 397 0.52 0.05 12.75
N THR A 398 0.57 1.37 12.60
CA THR A 398 1.21 2.01 11.46
C THR A 398 2.72 1.81 11.47
N GLU A 399 3.41 1.98 12.62
CA GLU A 399 4.84 1.66 12.71
C GLU A 399 5.13 0.20 12.36
N TYR A 400 4.31 -0.71 12.88
CA TYR A 400 4.41 -2.14 12.56
C TYR A 400 4.29 -2.40 11.06
N ALA A 401 3.30 -1.79 10.40
CA ALA A 401 3.10 -1.91 8.97
C ALA A 401 4.22 -1.23 8.15
N ILE A 402 4.80 -0.14 8.66
CA ILE A 402 5.94 0.55 8.04
C ILE A 402 7.17 -0.33 8.05
N VAL A 403 7.52 -0.91 9.20
CA VAL A 403 8.64 -1.86 9.31
C VAL A 403 8.42 -3.04 8.37
N GLU A 404 7.23 -3.65 8.40
CA GLU A 404 6.86 -4.74 7.50
C GLU A 404 7.03 -4.36 6.04
N SER A 405 6.41 -3.25 5.63
CA SER A 405 6.39 -2.81 4.25
C SER A 405 7.77 -2.41 3.76
N PHE A 406 8.54 -1.69 4.56
CA PHE A 406 9.90 -1.32 4.19
C PHE A 406 10.76 -2.57 3.99
N VAL A 407 10.75 -3.47 4.95
CA VAL A 407 11.58 -4.69 4.91
C VAL A 407 11.17 -5.60 3.76
N ARG A 408 9.87 -5.86 3.60
CA ARG A 408 9.34 -6.75 2.55
C ARG A 408 9.60 -6.19 1.16
N ASN A 409 9.27 -4.93 0.95
CA ASN A 409 9.48 -4.25 -0.33
C ASN A 409 10.97 -4.17 -0.68
N SER A 410 11.82 -3.81 0.30
CA SER A 410 13.25 -3.70 0.09
C SER A 410 13.90 -5.06 -0.15
N ALA A 411 13.46 -6.11 0.57
CA ALA A 411 13.92 -7.47 0.33
C ALA A 411 13.58 -7.94 -1.09
N ASP A 412 12.33 -7.74 -1.52
CA ASP A 412 11.91 -8.12 -2.87
C ASP A 412 12.62 -7.27 -3.95
N ALA A 413 12.75 -5.95 -3.73
CA ALA A 413 13.47 -5.06 -4.65
C ALA A 413 14.95 -5.46 -4.82
N VAL A 414 15.66 -5.72 -3.72
CA VAL A 414 17.06 -6.18 -3.75
C VAL A 414 17.16 -7.56 -4.36
N TYR A 415 16.22 -8.45 -4.04
CA TYR A 415 16.18 -9.80 -4.59
C TYR A 415 16.01 -9.81 -6.11
N GLU A 416 15.09 -9.00 -6.63
CA GLU A 416 14.85 -8.87 -8.07
C GLU A 416 15.94 -8.06 -8.79
N ALA A 417 16.64 -7.16 -8.09
CA ALA A 417 17.72 -6.37 -8.69
C ALA A 417 18.99 -7.19 -8.93
N PHE A 418 19.40 -8.03 -7.97
CA PHE A 418 20.67 -8.78 -8.07
C PHE A 418 20.78 -10.02 -7.16
N ALA A 419 20.10 -10.05 -5.99
CA ALA A 419 20.39 -11.06 -4.97
C ALA A 419 19.98 -12.47 -5.43
N ARG A 420 18.94 -12.58 -6.26
CA ARG A 420 18.52 -13.84 -6.90
C ARG A 420 19.65 -14.41 -7.76
N ASP A 421 20.26 -13.59 -8.62
CA ASP A 421 21.35 -14.03 -9.51
C ASP A 421 22.63 -14.35 -8.73
N ALA A 422 22.79 -13.79 -7.52
CA ALA A 422 23.85 -14.12 -6.58
C ALA A 422 23.56 -15.36 -5.72
N GLY A 423 22.41 -16.01 -5.91
CA GLY A 423 22.02 -17.22 -5.17
C GLY A 423 21.58 -16.97 -3.73
N TRP A 424 21.18 -15.74 -3.38
CA TRP A 424 20.69 -15.43 -2.05
C TRP A 424 19.26 -15.92 -1.86
N ASP A 425 18.91 -16.26 -0.63
CA ASP A 425 17.56 -16.64 -0.25
C ASP A 425 16.76 -15.39 0.20
N LEU A 426 15.54 -15.24 -0.32
CA LEU A 426 14.69 -14.07 0.00
C LEU A 426 14.31 -14.03 1.47
N SER A 427 14.07 -15.20 2.09
CA SER A 427 13.68 -15.24 3.50
C SER A 427 14.82 -14.76 4.39
N ARG A 428 16.05 -15.20 4.14
CA ARG A 428 17.23 -14.71 4.87
C ARG A 428 17.46 -13.22 4.64
N LEU A 429 17.31 -12.74 3.42
CA LEU A 429 17.42 -11.31 3.08
C LEU A 429 16.38 -10.48 3.84
N PHE A 430 15.14 -10.95 3.93
CA PHE A 430 14.09 -10.29 4.71
C PHE A 430 14.51 -10.13 6.18
N TRP A 431 15.03 -11.18 6.82
CA TRP A 431 15.45 -11.14 8.23
C TRP A 431 16.67 -10.27 8.47
N TRP A 432 17.62 -10.23 7.55
CA TRP A 432 18.75 -9.30 7.62
C TRP A 432 18.29 -7.85 7.53
N LEU A 433 17.38 -7.55 6.60
CA LEU A 433 16.82 -6.21 6.46
C LEU A 433 15.93 -5.81 7.64
N LEU A 434 15.16 -6.74 8.21
CA LEU A 434 14.36 -6.49 9.41
C LEU A 434 15.26 -6.04 10.58
N THR A 435 16.32 -6.78 10.83
CA THR A 435 17.27 -6.44 11.89
C THR A 435 18.00 -5.13 11.59
N GLY A 436 18.49 -4.96 10.37
CA GLY A 436 19.17 -3.74 9.94
C GLY A 436 18.28 -2.49 10.03
N PHE A 437 17.01 -2.60 9.63
CA PHE A 437 16.06 -1.49 9.70
C PHE A 437 15.67 -1.15 11.14
N THR A 438 15.54 -2.15 12.00
CA THR A 438 15.32 -1.94 13.45
C THR A 438 16.51 -1.19 14.07
N ILE A 439 17.75 -1.61 13.78
CA ILE A 439 18.96 -0.91 14.23
C ILE A 439 19.00 0.53 13.69
N TRP A 440 18.67 0.72 12.42
CA TRP A 440 18.57 2.06 11.82
C TRP A 440 17.56 2.93 12.58
N GLY A 441 16.37 2.41 12.87
CA GLY A 441 15.34 3.11 13.64
C GLY A 441 15.85 3.53 15.03
N VAL A 442 16.57 2.65 15.74
CA VAL A 442 17.21 2.95 17.03
C VAL A 442 18.23 4.08 16.89
N ILE A 443 19.09 4.02 15.87
CA ILE A 443 20.10 5.05 15.59
C ILE A 443 19.42 6.40 15.33
N VAL A 444 18.37 6.42 14.49
CA VAL A 444 17.65 7.66 14.18
C VAL A 444 16.98 8.24 15.42
N VAL A 445 16.32 7.43 16.25
CA VAL A 445 15.68 7.88 17.49
C VAL A 445 16.70 8.48 18.47
N LEU A 446 17.81 7.82 18.66
CA LEU A 446 18.79 8.22 19.68
C LEU A 446 19.72 9.35 19.23
N LEU A 447 20.23 9.29 17.99
CA LEU A 447 21.33 10.16 17.53
C LEU A 447 20.87 11.29 16.60
N PHE A 448 19.99 11.00 15.61
CA PHE A 448 19.65 11.97 14.57
C PHE A 448 18.57 12.97 14.97
N THR A 449 17.88 12.72 16.08
CA THR A 449 16.84 13.66 16.53
C THR A 449 17.40 14.90 17.24
N ALA A 450 18.70 15.01 17.48
CA ALA A 450 19.25 16.17 18.17
C ALA A 450 19.04 17.52 17.45
N PRO A 451 19.26 17.65 16.12
CA PRO A 451 18.91 18.87 15.38
C PRO A 451 17.41 19.00 15.10
N LEU A 452 16.69 17.88 15.00
CA LEU A 452 15.27 17.79 14.67
C LEU A 452 14.38 17.74 15.92
N SER A 453 14.94 17.44 17.09
CA SER A 453 14.22 17.26 18.36
C SER A 453 13.51 18.53 18.84
N ALA A 454 13.96 19.72 18.41
CA ALA A 454 13.24 20.97 18.63
C ALA A 454 11.85 21.00 17.98
N ARG A 455 11.62 20.12 16.98
CA ARG A 455 10.34 20.02 16.24
C ARG A 455 9.48 18.83 16.66
N GLY A 456 10.01 17.92 17.52
CA GLY A 456 9.31 16.81 18.14
C GLY A 456 8.91 15.66 17.19
N PRO A 457 8.26 14.59 17.74
CA PRO A 457 7.86 13.39 16.99
C PRO A 457 6.96 13.66 15.78
N PHE A 458 6.04 14.62 15.88
CA PHE A 458 5.12 14.95 14.78
C PHE A 458 5.83 15.43 13.52
N PHE A 459 6.96 16.12 13.64
CA PHE A 459 7.74 16.53 12.49
C PHE A 459 8.29 15.34 11.69
N LEU A 460 8.78 14.30 12.37
CA LEU A 460 9.24 13.07 11.71
C LEU A 460 8.12 12.37 10.95
N LEU A 461 6.91 12.35 11.52
CA LEU A 461 5.70 11.84 10.86
C LEU A 461 5.41 12.62 9.57
N VAL A 462 5.43 13.96 9.62
CA VAL A 462 5.16 14.82 8.46
C VAL A 462 6.19 14.59 7.35
N VAL A 463 7.48 14.51 7.68
CA VAL A 463 8.54 14.24 6.69
C VAL A 463 8.32 12.92 5.98
N GLY A 464 8.13 11.84 6.74
CA GLY A 464 7.89 10.52 6.17
C GLY A 464 6.63 10.46 5.30
N ALA A 465 5.54 11.05 5.79
CA ALA A 465 4.26 11.07 5.06
C ALA A 465 4.32 11.91 3.78
N ALA A 466 4.94 13.08 3.81
CA ALA A 466 5.07 13.95 2.64
C ALA A 466 5.91 13.30 1.54
N LEU A 467 7.05 12.68 1.90
CA LEU A 467 7.90 11.94 0.97
C LEU A 467 7.20 10.68 0.43
N SER A 468 6.38 10.02 1.23
CA SER A 468 5.50 8.96 0.76
C SER A 468 4.52 9.46 -0.32
N GLY A 469 3.97 10.66 -0.14
CA GLY A 469 3.12 11.31 -1.13
C GLY A 469 3.85 11.57 -2.46
N VAL A 470 5.10 12.02 -2.41
CA VAL A 470 5.93 12.23 -3.62
C VAL A 470 6.13 10.92 -4.40
N MET A 471 6.33 9.81 -3.70
CA MET A 471 6.48 8.50 -4.36
C MET A 471 5.23 8.03 -5.10
N MET A 472 4.05 8.47 -4.69
CA MET A 472 2.79 8.04 -5.32
C MET A 472 2.72 8.44 -6.78
N TRP A 473 3.33 9.51 -7.18
CA TRP A 473 3.39 9.95 -8.57
C TRP A 473 4.10 8.94 -9.48
N PRO A 474 5.41 8.62 -9.31
CA PRO A 474 6.13 7.76 -10.24
C PRO A 474 5.59 6.32 -10.26
N TYR A 475 5.25 5.72 -9.10
CA TYR A 475 4.79 4.34 -9.14
C TYR A 475 3.37 4.20 -9.69
N THR A 476 2.49 5.19 -9.53
CA THR A 476 1.14 5.16 -10.13
C THR A 476 1.24 5.21 -11.65
N ALA A 477 2.10 6.09 -12.19
CA ALA A 477 2.40 6.16 -13.62
C ALA A 477 2.98 4.83 -14.13
N LEU A 478 3.96 4.29 -13.41
CA LEU A 478 4.66 3.05 -13.78
C LEU A 478 3.72 1.83 -13.72
N THR A 479 2.86 1.73 -12.69
CA THR A 479 1.85 0.68 -12.59
C THR A 479 0.88 0.72 -13.78
N LEU A 480 0.42 1.92 -14.16
CA LEU A 480 -0.44 2.07 -15.34
C LEU A 480 0.28 1.62 -16.61
N LEU A 481 1.53 2.00 -16.80
CA LEU A 481 2.35 1.56 -17.94
C LEU A 481 2.50 0.05 -17.97
N VAL A 482 2.89 -0.57 -16.86
CA VAL A 482 3.06 -2.02 -16.74
C VAL A 482 1.76 -2.74 -17.09
N ASN A 483 0.65 -2.38 -16.47
CA ASN A 483 -0.63 -3.06 -16.64
C ASN A 483 -1.22 -2.90 -18.06
N THR A 484 -0.84 -1.84 -18.79
CA THR A 484 -1.32 -1.63 -20.16
C THR A 484 -0.37 -2.13 -21.24
N THR A 485 0.95 -2.21 -20.95
CA THR A 485 1.96 -2.58 -21.95
C THR A 485 2.48 -4.00 -21.80
N ARG A 486 2.29 -4.64 -20.64
CA ARG A 486 2.86 -5.94 -20.30
C ARG A 486 1.82 -7.02 -20.02
N LEU A 487 0.55 -6.69 -19.90
CA LEU A 487 -0.53 -7.65 -19.76
C LEU A 487 -1.29 -7.82 -21.09
N PRO A 488 -1.76 -9.03 -21.42
CA PRO A 488 -2.62 -9.27 -22.58
C PRO A 488 -3.98 -8.58 -22.40
N GLU A 489 -4.71 -8.36 -23.50
CA GLU A 489 -5.95 -7.58 -23.54
C GLU A 489 -6.94 -7.90 -22.40
N HIS A 490 -7.21 -9.20 -22.19
CA HIS A 490 -8.20 -9.67 -21.21
C HIS A 490 -7.82 -9.39 -19.73
N LEU A 491 -6.56 -9.07 -19.47
CA LEU A 491 -6.02 -8.74 -18.14
C LEU A 491 -5.77 -7.24 -17.95
N GLN A 492 -5.78 -6.46 -19.04
CA GLN A 492 -5.54 -5.02 -18.97
C GLN A 492 -6.66 -4.28 -18.23
N PRO A 493 -6.36 -3.12 -17.59
CA PRO A 493 -7.37 -2.26 -16.98
C PRO A 493 -8.36 -1.72 -18.03
N SER A 494 -9.63 -1.57 -17.65
CA SER A 494 -10.62 -0.93 -18.49
C SER A 494 -10.26 0.54 -18.79
N TRP A 495 -10.82 1.13 -19.86
CA TRP A 495 -10.56 2.54 -20.20
C TRP A 495 -10.89 3.51 -19.07
N LYS A 496 -11.95 3.25 -18.29
CA LYS A 496 -12.29 4.05 -17.10
C LYS A 496 -11.16 3.99 -16.05
N ARG A 497 -10.61 2.81 -15.81
CA ARG A 497 -9.49 2.65 -14.86
C ARG A 497 -8.21 3.28 -15.37
N VAL A 498 -7.93 3.20 -16.68
CA VAL A 498 -6.80 3.92 -17.29
C VAL A 498 -6.90 5.42 -17.04
N ALA A 499 -8.09 6.00 -17.27
CA ALA A 499 -8.32 7.42 -17.04
C ALA A 499 -8.14 7.82 -15.57
N VAL A 500 -8.69 7.01 -14.64
CA VAL A 500 -8.54 7.28 -13.19
C VAL A 500 -7.10 7.13 -12.73
N MET A 501 -6.36 6.12 -13.20
CA MET A 501 -4.95 5.93 -12.84
C MET A 501 -4.06 7.05 -13.40
N TRP A 502 -4.31 7.50 -14.64
CA TRP A 502 -3.61 8.64 -15.21
C TRP A 502 -3.91 9.92 -14.43
N TRP A 503 -5.17 10.16 -14.08
CA TRP A 503 -5.57 11.29 -13.25
C TRP A 503 -4.94 11.21 -11.85
N ALA A 504 -4.91 10.02 -11.21
CA ALA A 504 -4.27 9.83 -9.92
C ALA A 504 -2.77 10.16 -9.97
N SER A 505 -2.06 9.68 -11.02
CA SER A 505 -0.67 10.06 -11.25
C SER A 505 -0.51 11.58 -11.41
N GLY A 506 -1.41 12.23 -12.15
CA GLY A 506 -1.44 13.67 -12.32
C GLY A 506 -1.66 14.41 -11.00
N PHE A 507 -2.63 13.98 -10.23
CA PHE A 507 -3.00 14.57 -8.95
C PHE A 507 -1.85 14.51 -7.92
N TYR A 508 -1.29 13.33 -7.68
CA TYR A 508 -0.14 13.20 -6.78
C TYR A 508 1.10 13.89 -7.33
N GLY A 509 1.32 13.86 -8.64
CA GLY A 509 2.41 14.55 -9.31
C GLY A 509 2.35 16.07 -9.14
N TYR A 510 1.17 16.66 -9.25
CA TYR A 510 0.96 18.09 -9.05
C TYR A 510 1.43 18.55 -7.65
N PHE A 511 0.95 17.91 -6.59
CA PHE A 511 1.36 18.24 -5.21
C PHE A 511 2.81 17.88 -4.93
N SER A 512 3.34 16.83 -5.56
CA SER A 512 4.77 16.48 -5.46
C SER A 512 5.66 17.57 -6.05
N VAL A 513 5.30 18.13 -7.20
CA VAL A 513 6.04 19.25 -7.82
C VAL A 513 5.98 20.50 -6.93
N LEU A 514 4.83 20.82 -6.35
CA LEU A 514 4.68 21.91 -5.40
C LEU A 514 5.61 21.75 -4.19
N LEU A 515 5.59 20.58 -3.57
CA LEU A 515 6.42 20.30 -2.40
C LEU A 515 7.91 20.33 -2.72
N LEU A 516 8.33 19.69 -3.81
CA LEU A 516 9.73 19.66 -4.25
C LEU A 516 10.22 21.08 -4.60
N GLY A 517 9.39 21.87 -5.26
CA GLY A 517 9.72 23.26 -5.58
C GLY A 517 9.86 24.15 -4.35
N GLN A 518 8.96 24.03 -3.38
CA GLN A 518 9.04 24.76 -2.11
C GLN A 518 10.30 24.36 -1.33
N THR A 519 10.60 23.07 -1.25
CA THR A 519 11.80 22.55 -0.56
C THR A 519 13.08 23.04 -1.25
N ALA A 520 13.13 22.96 -2.57
CA ALA A 520 14.28 23.43 -3.36
C ALA A 520 14.49 24.94 -3.22
N SER A 521 13.41 25.73 -3.21
CA SER A 521 13.47 27.19 -2.94
C SER A 521 14.03 27.49 -1.56
N ALA A 522 13.59 26.77 -0.54
CA ALA A 522 14.10 26.93 0.83
C ALA A 522 15.58 26.54 0.95
N ALA A 523 16.04 25.59 0.13
CA ALA A 523 17.44 25.15 0.06
C ALA A 523 18.32 26.05 -0.86
N GLY A 524 17.77 27.08 -1.52
CA GLY A 524 18.51 27.94 -2.43
C GLY A 524 18.85 27.34 -3.80
N VAL A 525 18.16 26.25 -4.18
CA VAL A 525 18.37 25.59 -5.49
C VAL A 525 17.45 26.23 -6.53
N ASP A 526 17.91 27.29 -7.18
CA ASP A 526 17.09 28.09 -8.11
C ASP A 526 16.61 27.28 -9.34
N ALA A 527 17.40 26.34 -9.83
CA ALA A 527 17.03 25.50 -10.97
C ALA A 527 15.77 24.62 -10.74
N LEU A 528 15.50 24.28 -9.48
CA LEU A 528 14.33 23.50 -9.08
C LEU A 528 13.25 24.36 -8.42
N ARG A 529 13.49 25.67 -8.27
CA ARG A 529 12.55 26.60 -7.66
C ARG A 529 11.24 26.64 -8.46
N THR A 530 10.14 26.48 -7.77
CA THR A 530 8.80 26.65 -8.32
C THR A 530 7.94 27.45 -7.36
N THR A 531 6.98 28.17 -7.89
CA THR A 531 5.99 28.89 -7.11
C THR A 531 4.61 28.29 -7.33
N VAL A 532 3.73 28.42 -6.35
CA VAL A 532 2.34 28.00 -6.45
C VAL A 532 1.61 28.76 -7.56
N ALA A 533 2.00 30.00 -7.83
CA ALA A 533 1.57 30.79 -8.97
C ALA A 533 2.35 30.34 -10.23
N VAL A 534 1.97 29.27 -10.74
CA VAL A 534 2.52 28.31 -11.68
C VAL A 534 3.20 28.87 -12.93
N VAL A 535 2.79 29.95 -13.47
CA VAL A 535 3.21 30.39 -14.79
C VAL A 535 3.67 31.85 -14.71
N GLY A 536 4.96 32.07 -14.73
CA GLY A 536 5.50 33.43 -14.74
C GLY A 536 6.70 33.66 -13.82
N SER A 537 7.13 32.66 -13.09
CA SER A 537 8.35 32.70 -12.29
C SER A 537 9.60 32.36 -13.13
N ALA A 538 10.77 32.60 -12.57
CA ALA A 538 12.07 32.44 -13.23
C ALA A 538 12.24 31.12 -14.02
N PRO A 539 12.99 31.08 -15.14
CA PRO A 539 13.10 29.92 -16.04
C PRO A 539 13.46 28.59 -15.36
N GLY A 540 14.20 28.61 -14.26
CA GLY A 540 14.57 27.42 -13.49
C GLY A 540 13.37 26.70 -12.85
N GLY A 541 12.28 27.40 -12.52
CA GLY A 541 11.05 26.81 -11.96
C GLY A 541 10.27 25.93 -12.92
N TYR A 542 10.47 26.10 -14.21
CA TYR A 542 9.78 25.32 -15.23
C TYR A 542 10.28 23.89 -15.38
N ALA A 543 11.50 23.56 -14.93
CA ALA A 543 12.10 22.24 -15.11
C ALA A 543 11.25 21.13 -14.45
N LEU A 544 10.76 21.34 -13.22
CA LEU A 544 9.89 20.39 -12.52
C LEU A 544 8.54 20.23 -13.23
N TRP A 545 7.92 21.34 -13.66
CA TRP A 545 6.64 21.32 -14.38
C TRP A 545 6.77 20.68 -15.76
N LEU A 546 7.88 20.94 -16.46
CA LEU A 546 8.17 20.27 -17.74
C LEU A 546 8.35 18.77 -17.54
N GLY A 547 9.14 18.36 -16.54
CA GLY A 547 9.31 16.94 -16.20
C GLY A 547 7.98 16.27 -15.85
N TYR A 548 7.13 16.93 -15.07
CA TYR A 548 5.78 16.47 -14.78
C TYR A 548 4.94 16.29 -16.04
N ALA A 549 4.88 17.31 -16.90
CA ALA A 549 4.11 17.25 -18.15
C ALA A 549 4.61 16.14 -19.09
N LEU A 550 5.93 15.95 -19.21
CA LEU A 550 6.53 14.89 -20.01
C LEU A 550 6.16 13.50 -19.48
N VAL A 551 6.24 13.28 -18.16
CA VAL A 551 5.84 12.00 -17.53
C VAL A 551 4.36 11.72 -17.79
N GLN A 552 3.48 12.70 -17.59
CA GLN A 552 2.03 12.54 -17.81
C GLN A 552 1.71 12.24 -19.28
N THR A 553 2.32 13.01 -20.20
CA THR A 553 2.12 12.81 -21.65
C THR A 553 2.65 11.44 -22.10
N TYR A 554 3.86 11.06 -21.68
CA TYR A 554 4.44 9.77 -21.99
C TYR A 554 3.55 8.62 -21.50
N THR A 555 3.10 8.70 -20.24
CA THR A 555 2.29 7.66 -19.62
C THR A 555 0.97 7.45 -20.36
N VAL A 556 0.22 8.53 -20.67
CA VAL A 556 -1.06 8.41 -21.37
C VAL A 556 -0.88 7.94 -22.81
N VAL A 557 0.09 8.49 -23.54
CA VAL A 557 0.32 8.13 -24.95
C VAL A 557 0.72 6.66 -25.09
N ARG A 558 1.65 6.19 -24.25
CA ARG A 558 2.09 4.78 -24.26
C ARG A 558 0.98 3.83 -23.86
N SER A 559 0.21 4.15 -22.82
CA SER A 559 -0.91 3.33 -22.36
C SER A 559 -2.03 3.23 -23.39
N VAL A 560 -2.39 4.34 -24.03
CA VAL A 560 -3.42 4.37 -25.09
C VAL A 560 -2.97 3.60 -26.32
N ARG A 561 -1.72 3.77 -26.76
CA ARG A 561 -1.16 3.03 -27.91
C ARG A 561 -1.15 1.54 -27.63
N ALA A 562 -0.66 1.11 -26.45
CA ALA A 562 -0.60 -0.30 -26.09
C ALA A 562 -1.99 -0.95 -26.02
N LYS A 563 -2.97 -0.26 -25.41
CA LYS A 563 -4.35 -0.77 -25.36
C LYS A 563 -5.01 -0.87 -26.74
N ARG A 564 -4.74 0.08 -27.63
CA ARG A 564 -5.28 0.01 -29.01
C ARG A 564 -4.63 -1.13 -29.80
N ALA A 565 -3.33 -1.37 -29.61
CA ALA A 565 -2.62 -2.46 -30.27
C ALA A 565 -3.08 -3.85 -29.77
N ALA A 566 -3.46 -3.97 -28.51
CA ALA A 566 -3.96 -5.22 -27.93
C ALA A 566 -5.44 -5.49 -28.24
N ALA A 567 -6.19 -4.50 -28.76
CA ALA A 567 -7.64 -4.64 -28.98
C ALA A 567 -7.97 -5.71 -30.03
N GLY A 568 -8.82 -6.67 -29.65
CA GLY A 568 -9.27 -7.77 -30.52
C GLY A 568 -8.40 -9.04 -30.47
N THR A 569 -7.25 -9.02 -29.81
CA THR A 569 -6.35 -10.19 -29.74
C THR A 569 -7.00 -11.39 -29.04
N VAL A 570 -7.79 -11.14 -27.99
CA VAL A 570 -8.51 -12.21 -27.25
C VAL A 570 -9.58 -12.87 -28.11
N VAL A 571 -10.31 -12.10 -28.92
CA VAL A 571 -11.35 -12.63 -29.81
C VAL A 571 -10.70 -13.53 -30.86
N ALA A 572 -9.57 -13.14 -31.42
CA ALA A 572 -8.81 -13.95 -32.34
C ALA A 572 -8.28 -15.24 -31.72
N ALA A 573 -7.74 -15.18 -30.49
CA ALA A 573 -7.24 -16.36 -29.77
C ALA A 573 -8.37 -17.36 -29.46
N ILE A 574 -9.54 -16.90 -29.02
CA ILE A 574 -10.70 -17.79 -28.75
C ILE A 574 -11.26 -18.37 -30.07
N ALA A 575 -11.21 -17.63 -31.16
CA ALA A 575 -11.70 -18.10 -32.47
C ALA A 575 -10.73 -19.15 -33.06
N GLY A 576 -9.40 -18.96 -32.92
CA GLY A 576 -8.39 -19.91 -33.37
C GLY A 576 -8.49 -21.26 -32.66
N ASP A 577 -8.73 -21.26 -31.34
CA ASP A 577 -8.95 -22.48 -30.55
C ASP A 577 -10.18 -23.31 -30.97
N ARG A 578 -11.13 -22.68 -31.70
CA ARG A 578 -12.28 -23.38 -32.29
C ARG A 578 -12.00 -23.98 -33.67
N SER A 579 -10.99 -23.50 -34.39
CA SER A 579 -10.64 -24.02 -35.72
C SER A 579 -9.75 -25.25 -35.66
N ASP A 580 -9.10 -25.47 -34.51
CA ASP A 580 -8.21 -26.62 -34.27
C ASP A 580 -8.92 -27.80 -33.56
N ARG A 581 -10.26 -27.70 -33.35
CA ARG A 581 -11.13 -28.76 -32.88
C ARG A 581 -12.12 -29.16 -33.99
#